data_98dae82cb49313bc2340826390eb500c
#
_entry.id   98dae82cb49313bc2340826390eb500c
#
_cell.length_a   1.000
_cell.length_b   1.000
_cell.length_c   1.000
_cell.angle_alpha   90.00
_cell.angle_beta   90.00
_cell.angle_gamma   90.00
#
_symmetry.space_group_name_H-M   'P 1'
#
loop_
_entity.id
_entity.type
_entity.pdbx_description
1 polymer ?
#
loop_
_entity_poly.entity_id
_entity_poly.type
_entity_poly.pdbx_seq_one_letter_code
_entity_poly.pdbx_strand_id
1 'polypeptide(L)'
;MKKNTSLLGRNILPKRVYWHFEHGHANYMVDRGLALHKMIRLITASTINGGYLNFMGNEFGHPEWIDFPRQGNGWSHKYARRQWSLVDNPRYYYSNLNLFDEKMVHLLREHLLPVKDKNGLHLPWVDKLCDNEGDQVVAYQRGDLVFVFNWNGIKSFSDYGIPVPAGKYKVVLNTDAKEFAGFGLSDDTVEHFTQPDTGYLPVEKGWLQLYLPARSAVVLQKMD
;
A
#
# COMPACT_ATOMS: atom_id res chain seq x y z
N MET A 1 14.17 20.69 -18.57
CA MET A 1 13.01 20.63 -17.67
C MET A 1 12.49 19.18 -17.60
N LYS A 2 12.61 18.49 -16.45
CA LYS A 2 12.19 17.08 -16.31
C LYS A 2 10.65 17.03 -16.31
N LYS A 3 10.08 16.26 -17.22
CA LYS A 3 8.63 16.05 -17.33
C LYS A 3 8.16 15.25 -16.11
N ASN A 4 7.28 15.82 -15.29
CA ASN A 4 6.64 15.09 -14.17
C ASN A 4 5.62 14.11 -14.74
N THR A 5 5.96 12.85 -14.80
CA THR A 5 5.05 11.74 -15.09
C THR A 5 4.54 11.17 -13.76
N SER A 6 3.32 10.62 -13.75
CA SER A 6 2.80 9.87 -12.60
C SER A 6 3.81 8.79 -12.19
N LEU A 7 3.77 8.36 -10.94
CA LEU A 7 4.63 7.29 -10.40
C LEU A 7 4.60 6.04 -11.30
N LEU A 8 3.44 5.71 -11.86
CA LEU A 8 3.25 4.62 -12.82
C LEU A 8 3.91 4.92 -14.19
N GLY A 9 3.94 6.18 -14.63
CA GLY A 9 4.33 6.52 -16.00
C GLY A 9 5.85 6.63 -16.25
N ARG A 10 6.70 6.76 -15.21
CA ARG A 10 8.15 6.95 -15.42
C ARG A 10 9.03 5.81 -14.95
N ASN A 11 8.78 5.30 -13.75
CA ASN A 11 9.73 4.43 -13.07
C ASN A 11 9.21 3.01 -12.83
N ILE A 12 7.90 2.81 -12.80
CA ILE A 12 7.29 1.53 -12.43
C ILE A 12 6.74 0.81 -13.65
N LEU A 13 6.19 1.56 -14.62
CA LEU A 13 5.59 0.99 -15.82
C LEU A 13 6.05 1.74 -17.07
N PRO A 14 6.75 1.08 -18.02
CA PRO A 14 7.12 1.67 -19.31
C PRO A 14 5.87 1.89 -20.20
N LYS A 15 6.04 2.61 -21.32
CA LYS A 15 4.97 2.97 -22.29
C LYS A 15 3.98 1.85 -22.68
N ARG A 16 4.32 0.58 -22.40
CA ARG A 16 3.47 -0.60 -22.66
C ARG A 16 2.24 -0.69 -21.77
N VAL A 17 2.14 0.06 -20.66
CA VAL A 17 0.97 0.09 -19.77
C VAL A 17 -0.29 0.53 -20.49
N TYR A 18 -0.18 1.45 -21.44
CA TYR A 18 -1.32 1.87 -22.25
C TYR A 18 -2.03 0.73 -22.97
N TRP A 19 -1.30 -0.37 -23.30
CA TRP A 19 -1.80 -1.46 -24.12
C TRP A 19 -2.15 -2.72 -23.33
N HIS A 20 -1.78 -2.80 -22.05
CA HIS A 20 -1.91 -4.02 -21.25
C HIS A 20 -2.55 -3.79 -19.88
N PHE A 21 -3.19 -2.64 -19.67
CA PHE A 21 -3.85 -2.32 -18.38
C PHE A 21 -5.29 -2.83 -18.32
N GLU A 22 -5.66 -3.74 -19.24
CA GLU A 22 -6.97 -4.39 -19.30
C GLU A 22 -6.96 -5.70 -18.51
N HIS A 23 -8.11 -5.99 -17.89
CA HIS A 23 -8.36 -7.29 -17.25
C HIS A 23 -8.20 -8.44 -18.24
N GLY A 24 -7.65 -9.57 -17.76
CA GLY A 24 -7.48 -10.77 -18.57
C GLY A 24 -6.21 -10.82 -19.42
N HIS A 25 -5.43 -9.76 -19.46
CA HIS A 25 -4.12 -9.76 -20.11
C HIS A 25 -3.02 -9.95 -19.06
N ALA A 26 -2.59 -11.21 -18.85
CA ALA A 26 -1.48 -11.53 -17.97
C ALA A 26 -0.20 -10.82 -18.45
N ASN A 27 0.30 -9.89 -17.65
CA ASN A 27 1.53 -9.15 -17.93
C ASN A 27 2.29 -8.88 -16.62
N TYR A 28 3.37 -9.62 -16.42
CA TYR A 28 4.20 -9.52 -15.22
C TYR A 28 4.63 -8.08 -14.87
N MET A 29 4.89 -7.24 -15.88
CA MET A 29 5.30 -5.84 -15.62
C MET A 29 4.13 -5.00 -15.10
N VAL A 30 2.91 -5.25 -15.61
CA VAL A 30 1.69 -4.58 -15.14
C VAL A 30 1.37 -5.04 -13.72
N ASP A 31 1.37 -6.36 -13.47
CA ASP A 31 1.10 -6.95 -12.15
C ASP A 31 2.06 -6.42 -11.10
N ARG A 32 3.36 -6.39 -11.43
CA ARG A 32 4.38 -5.80 -10.57
C ARG A 32 4.13 -4.31 -10.31
N GLY A 33 3.74 -3.57 -11.34
CA GLY A 33 3.44 -2.15 -11.23
C GLY A 33 2.24 -1.87 -10.34
N LEU A 34 1.16 -2.64 -10.49
CA LEU A 34 -0.03 -2.57 -9.64
C LEU A 34 0.30 -2.86 -8.17
N ALA A 35 1.07 -3.93 -7.92
CA ALA A 35 1.49 -4.29 -6.58
C ALA A 35 2.32 -3.18 -5.92
N LEU A 36 3.38 -2.73 -6.60
CA LEU A 36 4.26 -1.67 -6.09
C LEU A 36 3.55 -0.33 -5.92
N HIS A 37 2.62 0.02 -6.81
CA HIS A 37 1.83 1.24 -6.67
C HIS A 37 1.06 1.27 -5.35
N LYS A 38 0.33 0.19 -5.05
CA LYS A 38 -0.43 0.05 -3.80
C LYS A 38 0.48 0.10 -2.57
N MET A 39 1.58 -0.66 -2.59
CA MET A 39 2.53 -0.72 -1.47
C MET A 39 3.20 0.64 -1.20
N ILE A 40 3.65 1.35 -2.25
CA ILE A 40 4.27 2.68 -2.11
C ILE A 40 3.27 3.69 -1.55
N ARG A 41 2.02 3.66 -2.02
CA ARG A 41 0.98 4.54 -1.48
C ARG A 41 0.70 4.25 -0.02
N LEU A 42 0.56 2.97 0.33
CA LEU A 42 0.29 2.54 1.69
C LEU A 42 1.41 2.96 2.66
N ILE A 43 2.67 2.67 2.34
CA ILE A 43 3.79 3.04 3.22
C ILE A 43 3.91 4.57 3.35
N THR A 44 3.72 5.31 2.24
CA THR A 44 3.78 6.77 2.28
C THR A 44 2.69 7.35 3.17
N ALA A 45 1.43 6.93 2.97
CA ALA A 45 0.30 7.46 3.73
C ALA A 45 0.35 7.05 5.21
N SER A 46 0.79 5.84 5.53
CA SER A 46 0.80 5.31 6.89
C SER A 46 2.01 5.74 7.73
N THR A 47 3.11 6.20 7.11
CA THR A 47 4.30 6.66 7.85
C THR A 47 4.44 8.17 7.95
N ILE A 48 3.71 8.92 7.13
CA ILE A 48 3.80 10.39 7.15
C ILE A 48 3.30 10.96 8.47
N ASN A 49 4.02 11.93 9.01
CA ASN A 49 3.64 12.61 10.25
C ASN A 49 3.00 13.97 9.95
N GLY A 50 1.89 13.95 9.22
CA GLY A 50 1.18 15.14 8.77
C GLY A 50 0.11 14.81 7.74
N GLY A 51 -0.31 15.79 6.95
CA GLY A 51 -1.30 15.59 5.90
C GLY A 51 -0.74 14.80 4.72
N TYR A 52 -1.50 13.82 4.24
CA TYR A 52 -1.19 13.09 3.02
C TYR A 52 -1.67 13.87 1.80
N LEU A 53 -0.74 14.46 1.05
CA LEU A 53 -1.05 15.17 -0.17
C LEU A 53 -1.05 14.22 -1.37
N ASN A 54 -2.23 13.97 -1.92
CA ASN A 54 -2.37 13.21 -3.14
C ASN A 54 -2.40 14.14 -4.35
N PHE A 55 -1.52 13.90 -5.33
CA PHE A 55 -1.60 14.61 -6.60
C PHE A 55 -2.65 13.96 -7.50
N MET A 56 -3.59 14.75 -8.02
CA MET A 56 -4.76 14.30 -8.76
C MET A 56 -4.42 13.23 -9.81
N GLY A 57 -5.13 12.12 -9.77
CA GLY A 57 -4.94 10.97 -10.65
C GLY A 57 -3.97 9.91 -10.13
N ASN A 58 -3.18 10.19 -9.07
CA ASN A 58 -2.31 9.17 -8.48
C ASN A 58 -3.12 8.07 -7.77
N GLU A 59 -4.30 8.42 -7.25
CA GLU A 59 -5.22 7.51 -6.57
C GLU A 59 -5.64 6.33 -7.44
N PHE A 60 -5.74 6.52 -8.74
CA PHE A 60 -6.05 5.45 -9.68
C PHE A 60 -4.94 5.16 -10.71
N GLY A 61 -3.75 5.79 -10.53
CA GLY A 61 -2.62 5.55 -11.42
C GLY A 61 -2.77 6.10 -12.83
N HIS A 62 -3.36 7.31 -12.98
CA HIS A 62 -3.57 7.96 -14.27
C HIS A 62 -2.30 7.91 -15.14
N PRO A 63 -2.37 7.41 -16.38
CA PRO A 63 -1.20 7.08 -17.18
C PRO A 63 -0.50 8.31 -17.78
N GLU A 64 -1.23 9.41 -17.97
CA GLU A 64 -0.70 10.60 -18.60
C GLU A 64 -0.04 11.54 -17.57
N TRP A 65 1.05 12.17 -18.01
CA TRP A 65 1.69 13.27 -17.27
C TRP A 65 0.82 14.53 -17.31
N ILE A 66 0.97 15.40 -16.32
CA ILE A 66 0.35 16.73 -16.33
C ILE A 66 1.29 17.74 -17.02
N ASP A 67 0.73 18.53 -17.92
CA ASP A 67 1.35 19.72 -18.50
C ASP A 67 0.37 20.90 -18.41
N PHE A 68 0.56 21.73 -17.39
CA PHE A 68 -0.28 22.92 -17.22
C PHE A 68 -0.05 23.92 -18.35
N PRO A 69 -1.06 24.75 -18.68
CA PRO A 69 -0.94 25.79 -19.70
C PRO A 69 0.27 26.70 -19.42
N ARG A 70 1.12 26.85 -20.42
CA ARG A 70 2.31 27.70 -20.38
C ARG A 70 2.72 28.09 -21.80
N GLN A 71 3.56 29.10 -21.94
CA GLN A 71 4.01 29.58 -23.27
C GLN A 71 4.60 28.46 -24.12
N GLY A 72 5.41 27.56 -23.52
CA GLY A 72 6.09 26.48 -24.25
C GLY A 72 5.18 25.35 -24.78
N ASN A 73 3.88 25.32 -24.43
CA ASN A 73 2.88 24.40 -24.98
C ASN A 73 1.69 25.15 -25.63
N GLY A 74 1.86 26.42 -25.96
CA GLY A 74 0.82 27.25 -26.58
C GLY A 74 -0.40 27.44 -25.68
N TRP A 75 -0.21 27.49 -24.35
CA TRP A 75 -1.27 27.61 -23.34
C TRP A 75 -2.32 26.49 -23.41
N SER A 76 -1.92 25.31 -23.86
CA SER A 76 -2.82 24.16 -24.05
C SER A 76 -3.25 23.54 -22.72
N HIS A 77 -4.55 23.27 -22.59
CA HIS A 77 -5.17 22.52 -21.48
C HIS A 77 -5.23 21.02 -21.72
N LYS A 78 -4.76 20.52 -22.86
CA LYS A 78 -4.91 19.10 -23.28
C LYS A 78 -4.47 18.11 -22.21
N TYR A 79 -3.35 18.36 -21.54
CA TYR A 79 -2.78 17.50 -20.51
C TYR A 79 -2.90 18.06 -19.09
N ALA A 80 -3.69 19.12 -18.90
CA ALA A 80 -3.96 19.70 -17.58
C ALA A 80 -5.10 19.02 -16.82
N ARG A 81 -5.91 18.20 -17.52
CA ARG A 81 -7.07 17.49 -16.97
C ARG A 81 -6.76 16.02 -16.69
N ARG A 82 -7.60 15.39 -15.88
CA ARG A 82 -7.62 13.95 -15.64
C ARG A 82 -8.79 13.29 -16.36
N GLN A 83 -8.56 12.08 -16.86
CA GLN A 83 -9.59 11.27 -17.52
C GLN A 83 -10.23 10.35 -16.48
N TRP A 84 -11.18 10.90 -15.71
CA TRP A 84 -11.92 10.15 -14.68
C TRP A 84 -12.72 8.98 -15.26
N SER A 85 -13.13 9.07 -16.52
CA SER A 85 -13.78 7.96 -17.23
C SER A 85 -12.95 6.68 -17.32
N LEU A 86 -11.64 6.74 -17.05
CA LEU A 86 -10.81 5.54 -16.91
C LEU A 86 -11.17 4.73 -15.66
N VAL A 87 -11.53 5.39 -14.59
CA VAL A 87 -11.98 4.75 -13.33
C VAL A 87 -13.34 4.08 -13.53
N ASP A 88 -14.22 4.72 -14.30
CA ASP A 88 -15.57 4.21 -14.56
C ASP A 88 -15.60 3.03 -15.55
N ASN A 89 -14.49 2.76 -16.24
CA ASN A 89 -14.42 1.69 -17.21
C ASN A 89 -13.96 0.37 -16.56
N PRO A 90 -14.86 -0.63 -16.44
CA PRO A 90 -14.57 -1.90 -15.76
C PRO A 90 -13.59 -2.80 -16.52
N ARG A 91 -13.20 -2.45 -17.73
CA ARG A 91 -12.20 -3.21 -18.51
C ARG A 91 -10.79 -3.01 -17.99
N TYR A 92 -10.52 -1.91 -17.23
CA TYR A 92 -9.19 -1.51 -16.81
C TYR A 92 -9.00 -1.63 -15.31
N TYR A 93 -7.76 -1.78 -14.87
CA TYR A 93 -7.37 -1.84 -13.45
C TYR A 93 -7.46 -0.50 -12.70
N TYR A 94 -7.83 0.61 -13.35
CA TYR A 94 -7.90 1.92 -12.70
C TYR A 94 -8.92 1.96 -11.55
N SER A 95 -10.08 1.33 -11.72
CA SER A 95 -11.10 1.20 -10.67
C SER A 95 -10.59 0.44 -9.45
N ASN A 96 -9.80 -0.62 -9.66
CA ASN A 96 -9.22 -1.40 -8.57
C ASN A 96 -8.19 -0.59 -7.75
N LEU A 97 -7.36 0.21 -8.43
CA LEU A 97 -6.42 1.11 -7.75
C LEU A 97 -7.14 2.21 -6.98
N ASN A 98 -8.19 2.79 -7.58
CA ASN A 98 -9.00 3.81 -6.91
C ASN A 98 -9.70 3.25 -5.67
N LEU A 99 -10.27 2.06 -5.76
CA LEU A 99 -10.89 1.37 -4.63
C LEU A 99 -9.87 1.09 -3.50
N PHE A 100 -8.66 0.66 -3.87
CA PHE A 100 -7.59 0.47 -2.90
C PHE A 100 -7.25 1.77 -2.17
N ASP A 101 -7.11 2.87 -2.91
CA ASP A 101 -6.78 4.18 -2.33
C ASP A 101 -7.88 4.67 -1.38
N GLU A 102 -9.13 4.51 -1.78
CA GLU A 102 -10.31 4.82 -0.95
C GLU A 102 -10.28 4.03 0.36
N LYS A 103 -10.15 2.70 0.29
CA LYS A 103 -10.11 1.84 1.47
C LYS A 103 -8.93 2.16 2.38
N MET A 104 -7.74 2.39 1.80
CA MET A 104 -6.56 2.81 2.54
C MET A 104 -6.78 4.13 3.30
N VAL A 105 -7.29 5.15 2.62
CA VAL A 105 -7.50 6.47 3.25
C VAL A 105 -8.56 6.39 4.35
N HIS A 106 -9.64 5.64 4.14
CA HIS A 106 -10.68 5.42 5.16
C HIS A 106 -10.10 4.72 6.39
N LEU A 107 -9.39 3.60 6.20
CA LEU A 107 -8.73 2.87 7.28
C LEU A 107 -7.79 3.76 8.10
N LEU A 108 -6.90 4.49 7.43
CA LEU A 108 -5.94 5.35 8.13
C LEU A 108 -6.64 6.50 8.87
N ARG A 109 -7.72 7.06 8.31
CA ARG A 109 -8.51 8.11 8.95
C ARG A 109 -9.23 7.62 10.20
N GLU A 110 -9.70 6.38 10.21
CA GLU A 110 -10.42 5.79 11.34
C GLU A 110 -9.48 5.42 12.49
N HIS A 111 -8.28 4.91 12.17
CA HIS A 111 -7.38 4.33 13.17
C HIS A 111 -6.22 5.24 13.57
N LEU A 112 -5.75 6.13 12.70
CA LEU A 112 -4.63 7.02 13.01
C LEU A 112 -5.14 8.39 13.53
N LEU A 113 -5.93 8.35 14.59
CA LEU A 113 -6.43 9.57 15.24
C LEU A 113 -5.29 10.28 16.00
N PRO A 114 -5.30 11.63 16.01
CA PRO A 114 -4.32 12.38 16.79
C PRO A 114 -4.40 12.05 18.27
N VAL A 115 -3.26 11.82 18.88
CA VAL A 115 -3.07 11.63 20.32
C VAL A 115 -2.43 12.87 20.94
N LYS A 116 -2.74 13.16 22.20
CA LYS A 116 -2.15 14.25 22.97
C LYS A 116 -1.32 13.70 24.12
N ASP A 117 -0.06 14.03 24.12
CA ASP A 117 0.88 13.68 25.20
C ASP A 117 1.72 14.89 25.63
N LYS A 118 2.82 14.66 26.35
CA LYS A 118 3.81 15.70 26.76
C LYS A 118 4.45 16.45 25.59
N ASN A 119 4.43 15.86 24.38
CA ASN A 119 4.99 16.47 23.16
C ASN A 119 3.93 17.27 22.37
N GLY A 120 2.70 17.33 22.87
CA GLY A 120 1.58 18.02 22.25
C GLY A 120 0.63 17.10 21.48
N LEU A 121 -0.11 17.66 20.52
CA LEU A 121 -1.02 16.91 19.65
C LEU A 121 -0.24 16.39 18.44
N HIS A 122 -0.22 15.09 18.24
CA HIS A 122 0.44 14.45 17.08
C HIS A 122 -0.28 13.16 16.69
N LEU A 123 0.00 12.64 15.51
CA LEU A 123 -0.42 11.29 15.12
C LEU A 123 0.38 10.23 15.92
N PRO A 124 -0.16 9.00 16.11
CA PRO A 124 0.60 7.92 16.73
C PRO A 124 1.98 7.75 16.09
N TRP A 125 2.99 7.44 16.90
CA TRP A 125 4.34 7.19 16.41
C TRP A 125 4.40 5.92 15.56
N VAL A 126 5.40 5.85 14.70
CA VAL A 126 5.71 4.66 13.91
C VAL A 126 6.76 3.85 14.67
N ASP A 127 6.36 2.72 15.21
CA ASP A 127 7.21 1.84 16.00
C ASP A 127 7.70 0.67 15.15
N LYS A 128 8.99 0.63 14.84
CA LYS A 128 9.58 -0.43 14.01
C LYS A 128 9.51 -1.78 14.73
N LEU A 129 8.97 -2.79 14.06
CA LEU A 129 8.85 -4.16 14.54
C LEU A 129 9.87 -5.09 13.87
N CYS A 130 10.04 -4.97 12.56
CA CYS A 130 10.93 -5.79 11.76
C CYS A 130 11.55 -4.96 10.64
N ASP A 131 12.83 -5.20 10.37
CA ASP A 131 13.58 -4.59 9.27
C ASP A 131 14.62 -5.61 8.81
N ASN A 132 14.19 -6.47 7.87
CA ASN A 132 15.03 -7.56 7.35
C ASN A 132 15.40 -7.28 5.89
N GLU A 133 16.61 -6.76 5.70
CA GLU A 133 17.14 -6.43 4.36
C GLU A 133 17.29 -7.68 3.49
N GLY A 134 17.72 -8.80 4.06
CA GLY A 134 17.95 -10.05 3.34
C GLY A 134 16.67 -10.65 2.75
N ASP A 135 15.58 -10.59 3.51
CA ASP A 135 14.26 -11.02 3.06
C ASP A 135 13.48 -9.91 2.36
N GLN A 136 13.91 -8.65 2.47
CA GLN A 136 13.22 -7.45 2.00
C GLN A 136 11.84 -7.30 2.65
N VAL A 137 11.76 -7.59 3.94
CA VAL A 137 10.54 -7.48 4.75
C VAL A 137 10.68 -6.35 5.75
N VAL A 138 9.68 -5.47 5.79
CA VAL A 138 9.57 -4.38 6.75
C VAL A 138 8.24 -4.48 7.45
N ALA A 139 8.25 -4.35 8.79
CA ALA A 139 7.03 -4.26 9.58
C ALA A 139 7.15 -3.17 10.65
N TYR A 140 6.05 -2.49 10.89
CA TYR A 140 5.92 -1.49 11.95
C TYR A 140 4.50 -1.45 12.49
N GLN A 141 4.39 -0.97 13.72
CA GLN A 141 3.11 -0.66 14.36
C GLN A 141 2.88 0.86 14.33
N ARG A 142 1.63 1.26 14.15
CA ARG A 142 1.21 2.64 14.32
C ARG A 142 -0.23 2.66 14.88
N GLY A 143 -0.39 3.17 16.09
CA GLY A 143 -1.66 3.02 16.81
C GLY A 143 -1.99 1.55 17.07
N ASP A 144 -3.20 1.15 16.73
CA ASP A 144 -3.69 -0.24 16.83
C ASP A 144 -3.44 -1.08 15.56
N LEU A 145 -2.80 -0.48 14.55
CA LEU A 145 -2.51 -1.14 13.28
C LEU A 145 -1.07 -1.64 13.21
N VAL A 146 -0.90 -2.83 12.67
CA VAL A 146 0.38 -3.44 12.31
C VAL A 146 0.47 -3.53 10.79
N PHE A 147 1.50 -2.92 10.22
CA PHE A 147 1.78 -2.90 8.79
C PHE A 147 2.93 -3.83 8.48
N VAL A 148 2.74 -4.76 7.56
CA VAL A 148 3.76 -5.72 7.14
C VAL A 148 3.90 -5.69 5.63
N PHE A 149 5.12 -5.48 5.14
CA PHE A 149 5.46 -5.37 3.72
C PHE A 149 6.46 -6.45 3.33
N ASN A 150 6.16 -7.22 2.31
CA ASN A 150 7.12 -8.06 1.61
C ASN A 150 7.48 -7.40 0.27
N TRP A 151 8.63 -6.73 0.23
CA TRP A 151 9.14 -6.06 -0.98
C TRP A 151 9.86 -7.03 -1.94
N ASN A 152 10.05 -8.29 -1.52
CA ASN A 152 10.75 -9.25 -2.34
C ASN A 152 10.02 -9.49 -3.66
N GLY A 153 10.73 -9.42 -4.77
CA GLY A 153 10.16 -9.50 -6.10
C GLY A 153 9.64 -10.88 -6.50
N ILE A 154 10.10 -11.94 -5.83
CA ILE A 154 9.87 -13.34 -6.23
C ILE A 154 9.59 -14.28 -5.06
N LYS A 155 10.05 -13.95 -3.83
CA LYS A 155 9.98 -14.85 -2.68
C LYS A 155 8.75 -14.54 -1.83
N SER A 156 7.87 -15.51 -1.68
CA SER A 156 6.82 -15.54 -0.65
C SER A 156 7.32 -16.27 0.58
N PHE A 157 6.83 -15.90 1.74
CA PHE A 157 7.22 -16.52 3.01
C PHE A 157 6.02 -17.18 3.66
N SER A 158 6.19 -18.42 4.10
CA SER A 158 5.26 -19.10 5.00
C SER A 158 5.70 -18.88 6.44
N ASP A 159 4.73 -18.70 7.33
CA ASP A 159 4.97 -18.59 8.78
C ASP A 159 6.01 -17.54 9.18
N TYR A 160 6.02 -16.40 8.49
CA TYR A 160 6.96 -15.32 8.79
C TYR A 160 6.61 -14.65 10.12
N GLY A 161 7.50 -14.76 11.09
CA GLY A 161 7.28 -14.26 12.45
C GLY A 161 7.52 -12.76 12.56
N ILE A 162 6.52 -12.02 13.00
CA ILE A 162 6.61 -10.58 13.34
C ILE A 162 6.38 -10.42 14.85
N PRO A 163 7.29 -9.75 15.59
CA PRO A 163 7.15 -9.54 17.03
C PRO A 163 6.16 -8.39 17.29
N VAL A 164 4.96 -8.73 17.76
CA VAL A 164 3.89 -7.77 18.05
C VAL A 164 3.40 -7.89 19.49
N PRO A 165 2.64 -6.93 20.05
CA PRO A 165 1.95 -7.11 21.32
C PRO A 165 1.11 -8.38 21.34
N ALA A 166 1.21 -9.18 22.39
CA ALA A 166 0.48 -10.45 22.49
C ALA A 166 -1.04 -10.24 22.34
N GLY A 167 -1.68 -11.11 21.58
CA GLY A 167 -3.12 -11.03 21.35
C GLY A 167 -3.59 -11.65 20.05
N LYS A 168 -4.78 -11.27 19.66
CA LYS A 168 -5.49 -11.70 18.46
C LYS A 168 -5.49 -10.56 17.44
N TYR A 169 -5.31 -10.89 16.17
CA TYR A 169 -5.24 -9.95 15.05
C TYR A 169 -6.13 -10.39 13.91
N LYS A 170 -6.69 -9.42 13.19
CA LYS A 170 -7.39 -9.65 11.91
C LYS A 170 -6.77 -8.80 10.81
N VAL A 171 -6.79 -9.29 9.59
CA VAL A 171 -6.43 -8.50 8.40
C VAL A 171 -7.54 -7.48 8.14
N VAL A 172 -7.18 -6.21 7.99
CA VAL A 172 -8.10 -5.10 7.69
C VAL A 172 -7.82 -4.46 6.34
N LEU A 173 -6.64 -4.69 5.77
CA LEU A 173 -6.31 -4.31 4.39
C LEU A 173 -5.22 -5.25 3.85
N ASN A 174 -5.43 -5.74 2.62
CA ASN A 174 -4.48 -6.60 1.93
C ASN A 174 -4.27 -6.09 0.50
N THR A 175 -3.05 -5.69 0.16
CA THR A 175 -2.77 -5.19 -1.19
C THR A 175 -2.89 -6.25 -2.27
N ASP A 176 -2.86 -7.55 -1.90
CA ASP A 176 -3.00 -8.68 -2.81
C ASP A 176 -4.46 -9.17 -2.96
N ALA A 177 -5.43 -8.52 -2.31
CA ALA A 177 -6.84 -8.85 -2.46
C ALA A 177 -7.30 -8.68 -3.92
N LYS A 178 -8.17 -9.60 -4.37
CA LYS A 178 -8.67 -9.62 -5.77
C LYS A 178 -9.40 -8.35 -6.16
N GLU A 179 -10.12 -7.73 -5.21
CA GLU A 179 -10.83 -6.47 -5.44
C GLU A 179 -9.88 -5.32 -5.79
N PHE A 180 -8.61 -5.40 -5.40
CA PHE A 180 -7.54 -4.43 -5.72
C PHE A 180 -6.65 -4.91 -6.86
N ALA A 181 -7.14 -5.81 -7.72
CA ALA A 181 -6.37 -6.44 -8.79
C ALA A 181 -5.10 -7.18 -8.27
N GLY A 182 -5.19 -7.79 -7.11
CA GLY A 182 -4.21 -8.74 -6.59
C GLY A 182 -4.55 -10.17 -6.98
N PHE A 183 -3.70 -11.11 -6.58
CA PHE A 183 -3.88 -12.53 -6.87
C PHE A 183 -4.74 -13.25 -5.83
N GLY A 184 -4.93 -12.65 -4.65
CA GLY A 184 -5.70 -13.22 -3.54
C GLY A 184 -5.06 -14.51 -3.01
N LEU A 185 -3.75 -14.44 -2.76
CA LEU A 185 -2.96 -15.61 -2.33
C LEU A 185 -3.09 -15.90 -0.83
N SER A 186 -3.60 -14.95 -0.05
CA SER A 186 -3.90 -15.12 1.39
C SER A 186 -5.39 -15.01 1.65
N ASP A 187 -5.84 -15.69 2.70
CA ASP A 187 -7.22 -15.62 3.18
C ASP A 187 -7.31 -14.53 4.27
N ASP A 188 -7.95 -13.42 3.95
CA ASP A 188 -8.08 -12.27 4.85
C ASP A 188 -9.16 -12.47 5.94
N THR A 189 -9.92 -13.57 5.87
CA THR A 189 -10.94 -13.91 6.87
C THR A 189 -10.37 -14.65 8.08
N VAL A 190 -9.12 -15.13 7.99
CA VAL A 190 -8.45 -15.86 9.06
C VAL A 190 -8.05 -14.91 10.18
N GLU A 191 -8.36 -15.31 11.40
CA GLU A 191 -7.89 -14.66 12.62
C GLU A 191 -6.50 -15.20 13.00
N HIS A 192 -5.60 -14.29 13.30
CA HIS A 192 -4.22 -14.62 13.67
C HIS A 192 -4.03 -14.45 15.18
N PHE A 193 -3.38 -15.43 15.80
CA PHE A 193 -3.03 -15.39 17.22
C PHE A 193 -1.51 -15.35 17.37
N THR A 194 -1.03 -14.52 18.30
CA THR A 194 0.40 -14.53 18.61
C THR A 194 0.79 -15.83 19.32
N GLN A 195 1.93 -16.38 18.92
CA GLN A 195 2.57 -17.48 19.62
C GLN A 195 3.45 -16.94 20.75
N PRO A 196 3.41 -17.55 21.96
CA PRO A 196 4.29 -17.13 23.04
C PRO A 196 5.76 -17.31 22.65
N ASP A 197 6.58 -16.40 23.11
CA ASP A 197 8.03 -16.52 22.94
C ASP A 197 8.67 -17.28 24.08
N THR A 198 9.75 -18.00 23.80
CA THR A 198 10.47 -18.83 24.76
C THR A 198 11.68 -18.11 25.38
N GLY A 199 11.70 -16.78 25.39
CA GLY A 199 12.69 -15.99 26.11
C GLY A 199 13.49 -14.94 25.33
N TYR A 200 13.08 -14.65 24.09
CA TYR A 200 13.73 -13.61 23.26
C TYR A 200 12.94 -12.29 23.22
N LEU A 201 11.63 -12.35 23.43
CA LEU A 201 10.77 -11.16 23.44
C LEU A 201 10.36 -10.78 24.86
N PRO A 202 10.04 -9.50 25.11
CA PRO A 202 9.34 -9.09 26.33
C PRO A 202 8.03 -9.86 26.54
N VAL A 203 7.63 -10.09 27.79
CA VAL A 203 6.46 -10.90 28.17
C VAL A 203 5.15 -10.43 27.51
N GLU A 204 5.04 -9.11 27.25
CA GLU A 204 3.90 -8.50 26.61
C GLU A 204 3.84 -8.69 25.08
N LYS A 205 4.86 -9.32 24.47
CA LYS A 205 4.97 -9.57 23.05
C LYS A 205 4.89 -11.06 22.72
N GLY A 206 4.50 -11.33 21.48
CA GLY A 206 4.49 -12.67 20.89
C GLY A 206 4.80 -12.61 19.39
N TRP A 207 5.03 -13.77 18.80
CA TRP A 207 5.28 -13.90 17.37
C TRP A 207 3.97 -14.06 16.62
N LEU A 208 3.66 -13.11 15.75
CA LEU A 208 2.58 -13.22 14.79
C LEU A 208 3.10 -13.88 13.51
N GLN A 209 2.66 -15.11 13.23
CA GLN A 209 3.08 -15.85 12.05
C GLN A 209 2.14 -15.58 10.89
N LEU A 210 2.70 -15.14 9.76
CA LEU A 210 1.95 -14.71 8.58
C LEU A 210 2.46 -15.38 7.31
N TYR A 211 1.54 -15.67 6.40
CA TYR A 211 1.89 -15.90 5.01
C TYR A 211 2.04 -14.55 4.32
N LEU A 212 3.20 -14.27 3.77
CA LEU A 212 3.54 -13.02 3.10
C LEU A 212 3.82 -13.29 1.61
N PRO A 213 2.85 -13.11 0.72
CA PRO A 213 3.08 -13.20 -0.72
C PRO A 213 4.15 -12.22 -1.19
N ALA A 214 4.89 -12.58 -2.22
CA ALA A 214 5.85 -11.67 -2.86
C ALA A 214 5.15 -10.39 -3.36
N ARG A 215 5.76 -9.23 -3.18
CA ARG A 215 5.22 -7.93 -3.59
C ARG A 215 3.83 -7.65 -3.01
N SER A 216 3.65 -7.92 -1.74
CA SER A 216 2.40 -7.62 -1.04
C SER A 216 2.63 -6.89 0.27
N ALA A 217 1.58 -6.26 0.75
CA ALA A 217 1.53 -5.72 2.10
C ALA A 217 0.18 -6.05 2.73
N VAL A 218 0.19 -6.35 4.02
CA VAL A 218 -1.00 -6.55 4.82
C VAL A 218 -1.02 -5.58 5.99
N VAL A 219 -2.19 -5.11 6.34
CA VAL A 219 -2.44 -4.34 7.55
C VAL A 219 -3.33 -5.15 8.46
N LEU A 220 -2.86 -5.34 9.68
CA LEU A 220 -3.60 -6.07 10.70
C LEU A 220 -4.02 -5.13 11.83
N GLN A 221 -5.18 -5.37 12.39
CA GLN A 221 -5.68 -4.70 13.59
C GLN A 221 -5.68 -5.67 14.75
N LYS A 222 -5.16 -5.22 15.90
CA LYS A 222 -5.31 -5.97 17.16
C LYS A 222 -6.77 -5.98 17.57
N MET A 223 -7.26 -7.15 17.91
CA MET A 223 -8.60 -7.33 18.46
C MET A 223 -8.52 -7.26 19.99
N ASP A 224 -9.54 -6.67 20.61
CA ASP A 224 -9.70 -6.62 22.07
C ASP A 224 -10.03 -8.00 22.66
#